data_5f02b47eb6adcbc4bc28c4f9d2c8d751
#
_entry.id   5f02b47eb6adcbc4bc28c4f9d2c8d751
#
_cell.length_a   1.000
_cell.length_b   1.000
_cell.length_c   1.000
_cell.angle_alpha   90.00
_cell.angle_beta   90.00
_cell.angle_gamma   90.00
#
_symmetry.space_group_name_H-M   'P 1'
#
loop_
_entity.id
_entity.type
_entity.pdbx_description
1 polymer ?
#
loop_
_entity_poly.entity_id
_entity_poly.type
_entity_poly.pdbx_seq_one_letter_code
_entity_poly.pdbx_strand_id
1 'polypeptide(L)' 'MNTAVSCPECSAEITLEDNTVVGEIIVCPDCGVDLEVKGLNPTIVELAPMEQEDWGE' A
#
# COMPACT_ATOMS: atom_id res chain seq x y z
N MET A 1 -2.21 17.15 5.34
CA MET A 1 -3.48 16.71 4.77
C MET A 1 -3.41 15.22 4.47
N ASN A 2 -4.52 14.57 4.58
CA ASN A 2 -4.55 13.14 4.36
C ASN A 2 -4.79 12.82 2.89
N THR A 3 -4.27 11.70 2.47
CA THR A 3 -4.42 11.24 1.10
C THR A 3 -5.18 9.92 1.13
N ALA A 4 -6.10 9.76 0.22
CA ALA A 4 -6.87 8.53 0.14
C ALA A 4 -6.52 7.79 -1.14
N VAL A 5 -6.42 6.48 -1.05
CA VAL A 5 -6.14 5.64 -2.20
C VAL A 5 -7.17 4.52 -2.21
N SER A 6 -7.29 3.86 -3.36
CA SER A 6 -8.21 2.75 -3.49
C SER A 6 -7.44 1.45 -3.45
N CYS A 7 -7.96 0.52 -2.69
CA CYS A 7 -7.35 -0.81 -2.62
C CYS A 7 -7.56 -1.51 -3.97
N PRO A 8 -6.50 -2.08 -4.55
CA PRO A 8 -6.66 -2.77 -5.83
C PRO A 8 -7.36 -4.11 -5.73
N GLU A 9 -7.55 -4.61 -4.50
CA GLU A 9 -8.20 -5.89 -4.33
C GLU A 9 -9.70 -5.75 -4.06
N CYS A 10 -10.05 -4.92 -3.08
CA CYS A 10 -11.43 -4.78 -2.69
C CYS A 10 -12.01 -3.42 -3.04
N SER A 11 -11.20 -2.52 -3.54
CA SER A 11 -11.61 -1.17 -3.92
C SER A 11 -12.05 -0.34 -2.74
N ALA A 12 -11.63 -0.70 -1.54
CA ALA A 12 -11.96 0.10 -0.37
C ALA A 12 -11.07 1.34 -0.33
N GLU A 13 -11.60 2.38 0.23
CA GLU A 13 -10.85 3.62 0.34
C GLU A 13 -9.94 3.54 1.56
N ILE A 14 -8.67 3.85 1.38
CA ILE A 14 -7.69 3.79 2.44
C ILE A 14 -7.13 5.19 2.62
N THR A 15 -7.18 5.68 3.84
CA THR A 15 -6.67 7.01 4.16
C THR A 15 -5.25 6.90 4.65
N LEU A 16 -4.36 7.66 4.06
CA LEU A 16 -2.94 7.66 4.42
C LEU A 16 -2.62 8.97 5.13
N GLU A 17 -1.57 8.92 5.93
CA GLU A 17 -1.14 10.09 6.67
C GLU A 17 -0.23 10.96 5.84
N ASP A 18 -0.01 12.18 6.33
CA ASP A 18 0.83 13.12 5.62
C ASP A 18 2.24 12.62 5.48
N ASN A 19 2.73 11.90 6.47
CA ASN A 19 4.13 11.47 6.48
C ASN A 19 4.32 10.12 5.80
N THR A 20 3.35 9.68 5.03
CA THR A 20 3.52 8.47 4.25
C THR A 20 4.62 8.69 3.22
N VAL A 21 5.47 7.69 3.05
CA VAL A 21 6.61 7.79 2.13
C VAL A 21 6.53 6.66 1.13
N VAL A 22 7.27 6.84 0.03
CA VAL A 22 7.36 5.80 -0.99
C VAL A 22 8.08 4.61 -0.40
N GLY A 23 7.54 3.43 -0.65
CA GLY A 23 8.09 2.21 -0.10
C GLY A 23 7.44 1.77 1.19
N GLU A 24 6.55 2.58 1.73
CA GLU A 24 5.89 2.23 2.97
C GLU A 24 4.85 1.14 2.71
N ILE A 25 4.73 0.22 3.64
CA ILE A 25 3.76 -0.86 3.52
C ILE A 25 2.57 -0.52 4.39
N ILE A 26 1.38 -0.58 3.79
CA ILE A 26 0.15 -0.34 4.50
C ILE A 26 -0.74 -1.56 4.34
N VAL A 27 -1.65 -1.73 5.28
CA VAL A 27 -2.55 -2.87 5.25
C VAL A 27 -3.96 -2.36 5.02
N CYS A 28 -4.64 -2.95 4.06
CA CYS A 28 -6.02 -2.58 3.79
C CYS A 28 -6.89 -3.00 4.98
N PRO A 29 -7.66 -2.08 5.53
CA PRO A 29 -8.50 -2.45 6.69
C PRO A 29 -9.70 -3.29 6.30
N ASP A 30 -9.99 -3.42 5.02
CA ASP A 30 -11.16 -4.14 4.58
C ASP A 30 -10.84 -5.57 4.20
N CYS A 31 -9.91 -5.77 3.30
CA CYS A 31 -9.54 -7.13 2.88
C CYS A 31 -8.26 -7.62 3.53
N GLY A 32 -7.49 -6.73 4.16
CA GLY A 32 -6.31 -7.14 4.90
C GLY A 32 -5.09 -7.42 4.04
N VAL A 33 -5.09 -6.98 2.79
CA VAL A 33 -3.95 -7.23 1.94
C VAL A 33 -2.87 -6.17 2.19
N ASP A 34 -1.62 -6.57 2.02
CA ASP A 34 -0.52 -5.64 2.16
C ASP A 34 -0.37 -4.85 0.88
N LEU A 35 -0.18 -3.55 1.02
CA LEU A 35 -0.02 -2.66 -0.13
C LEU A 35 1.27 -1.88 0.07
N GLU A 36 1.93 -1.61 -1.03
CA GLU A 36 3.16 -0.84 -1.01
C GLU A 36 2.94 0.48 -1.71
N VAL A 37 3.40 1.55 -1.09
CA VAL A 37 3.29 2.88 -1.70
C VAL A 37 4.37 2.98 -2.77
N LYS A 38 3.94 3.13 -4.01
CA LYS A 38 4.87 3.19 -5.12
C LYS A 38 5.21 4.62 -5.50
N GLY A 39 4.34 5.54 -5.23
CA GLY A 39 4.61 6.93 -5.57
C GLY A 39 3.72 7.84 -4.77
N LEU A 40 4.12 9.09 -4.72
CA LEU A 40 3.35 10.11 -4.06
C LEU A 40 3.07 11.21 -5.06
N ASN A 41 1.98 11.91 -4.83
CA ASN A 41 1.67 13.12 -5.58
C ASN A 41 1.50 12.84 -7.08
N PRO A 42 0.56 12.05 -7.50
CA PRO A 42 -0.48 11.42 -6.68
C PRO A 42 0.02 10.15 -6.02
N THR A 43 -0.64 9.80 -4.96
CA THR A 43 -0.27 8.60 -4.23
C THR A 43 -0.74 7.38 -4.99
N ILE A 44 0.18 6.46 -5.21
CA ILE A 44 -0.09 5.23 -5.94
C ILE A 44 0.34 4.06 -5.06
N VAL A 45 -0.53 3.10 -4.92
CA VAL A 45 -0.22 1.89 -4.16
C VAL A 45 -0.48 0.68 -5.02
N GLU A 46 0.25 -0.38 -4.73
CA GLU A 46 0.08 -1.65 -5.42
C GLU A 46 0.19 -2.77 -4.39
N LEU A 47 -0.19 -3.95 -4.80
CA LEU A 47 -0.04 -5.09 -3.93
C LEU A 47 1.44 -5.27 -3.60
N ALA A 48 1.73 -5.36 -2.32
CA ALA A 48 3.10 -5.58 -1.90
C ALA A 48 3.54 -6.97 -2.33
N PRO A 49 4.83 -7.15 -2.68
CA PRO A 49 5.29 -8.48 -3.07
C PRO A 49 5.21 -9.43 -1.90
N MET A 50 4.87 -10.67 -2.22
CA MET A 50 4.85 -11.69 -1.19
C MET A 50 6.23 -11.88 -0.65
N GLU A 51 6.32 -12.00 0.64
CA GLU A 51 7.59 -12.26 1.24
C GLU A 51 7.91 -13.67 1.07
N GLN A 52 8.80 -13.98 0.32
CA GLN A 52 9.09 -15.35 0.12
C GLN A 52 10.31 -15.72 0.73
N GLU A 53 10.58 -15.97 0.85
CA GLU A 53 11.60 -16.23 1.17
C GLU A 53 12.49 -16.77 0.51
N ASP A 54 12.84 -16.82 -0.06
CA ASP A 54 13.55 -17.29 -0.61
C ASP A 54 14.61 -17.02 -0.94
N TRP A 55 15.06 -17.03 -0.92
CA TRP A 55 15.90 -16.69 -1.08
C TRP A 55 16.83 -17.17 -1.36
N GLY A 56 16.91 -17.40 -1.68
CA GLY A 56 17.67 -17.78 -1.92
C GLY A 56 18.66 -17.62 -2.24
N GLU A 57 19.00 -17.63 -2.53
CA GLU A 57 19.85 -17.36 -2.77
C GLU A 57 20.34 -17.41 -2.79
#